data_a79b00782ecc3164f40aee1c03ec2b42
#
_entry.id   a79b00782ecc3164f40aee1c03ec2b42
#
_cell.length_a   1.000
_cell.length_b   1.000
_cell.length_c   1.000
_cell.angle_alpha   90.00
_cell.angle_beta   90.00
_cell.angle_gamma   90.00
#
_symmetry.space_group_name_H-M   'P 1'
#
loop_
_entity.id
_entity.type
_entity.pdbx_description
1 polymer ?
#
loop_
_entity_poly.entity_id
_entity_poly.type
_entity_poly.pdbx_seq_one_letter_code
_entity_poly.pdbx_strand_id
1 'polypeptide(L)'
;GVYTAPEEPELVWYAFRFSYPEGQRLYGLHGFDDQARWQLTIYDDSRPTPAWFGRGITYQIFPDRFCRTRVPDPAGMVGDRVVHRDWDDTPVWRPDAQGIIRNNDFFGGSLAGITSRLDYLQSMGVGTLYLCPIFESDSNHRYDTADYRRIDPMLGTEEDFRTLCREAGCRGIRVMLDGVFNHTGSNSRYFNAQGFYPELGAAQSRESQYYNWYSFHPWPEDYDAWWGIKTLPAVQESADSYRRFIIRDGDSVVRHWLRQGASGWRLDVADELPDDFIAEIRSAMDQEKPDSFLLGEVWEDGSNKIAYSQRRRYLLGSETNGLMNYPFRTAALDWLRGGDAACFRGTMEVIREHYPRPAFYSALNILGTHDTPRILTLLGAEDVPDTKDGRAAYRLSPAQRQKGQARLRVGEMLLYCFPGSPTVYYGDEAGMEGFEDPLNRGTYPWGREDQELLAFFRQLGQLRRERLSLQEGDLTYLHARGGVLVLRRQLRDEITVAALNAGEDAAEVAIPWPRELAREALTFQQFYAPGGKLRLRLPPVSGMILI
;
A
#
# COMPACT_ATOMS: atom_id res chain seq x y z
N GLY A 1 2.12 21.67 -32.64
CA GLY A 1 1.67 22.81 -31.86
C GLY A 1 2.30 22.76 -30.45
N VAL A 2 2.35 23.90 -29.79
CA VAL A 2 2.75 23.98 -28.39
C VAL A 2 1.47 24.18 -27.59
N TYR A 3 1.26 23.40 -26.53
CA TYR A 3 0.22 23.60 -25.56
C TYR A 3 0.81 24.32 -24.35
N THR A 4 0.19 25.41 -23.94
CA THR A 4 0.57 26.11 -22.69
C THR A 4 -0.41 25.65 -21.61
N ALA A 5 0.12 25.11 -20.52
CA ALA A 5 -0.69 24.69 -19.38
C ALA A 5 -1.41 25.91 -18.76
N PRO A 6 -2.65 25.78 -18.31
CA PRO A 6 -3.35 26.79 -17.52
C PRO A 6 -2.63 27.00 -16.17
N GLU A 7 -2.93 28.12 -15.50
CA GLU A 7 -2.39 28.42 -14.17
C GLU A 7 -3.02 27.54 -13.08
N GLU A 8 -4.27 27.14 -13.25
CA GLU A 8 -4.97 26.29 -12.29
C GLU A 8 -4.77 24.78 -12.61
N PRO A 9 -4.49 23.95 -11.59
CA PRO A 9 -4.39 22.50 -11.77
C PRO A 9 -5.69 21.87 -12.23
N GLU A 10 -5.64 21.12 -13.34
CA GLU A 10 -6.81 20.46 -13.91
C GLU A 10 -6.47 19.23 -14.76
N LEU A 11 -7.49 18.48 -15.15
CA LEU A 11 -7.40 17.43 -16.16
C LEU A 11 -7.82 17.95 -17.52
N VAL A 12 -6.99 17.73 -18.52
CA VAL A 12 -7.25 18.07 -19.92
C VAL A 12 -7.31 16.80 -20.75
N TRP A 13 -8.33 16.69 -21.59
CA TRP A 13 -8.43 15.60 -22.56
C TRP A 13 -8.22 16.15 -23.95
N TYR A 14 -7.31 15.54 -24.71
CA TYR A 14 -6.95 16.01 -26.04
C TYR A 14 -7.00 14.89 -27.08
N ALA A 15 -7.12 15.32 -28.35
CA ALA A 15 -6.97 14.50 -29.53
C ALA A 15 -6.39 15.38 -30.64
N PHE A 16 -5.92 14.74 -31.69
CA PHE A 16 -5.39 15.47 -32.84
C PHE A 16 -6.44 15.55 -33.95
N ARG A 17 -6.51 16.71 -34.61
CA ARG A 17 -7.33 16.90 -35.80
C ARG A 17 -6.41 17.09 -36.99
N PHE A 18 -6.50 16.21 -37.96
CA PHE A 18 -5.78 16.27 -39.21
C PHE A 18 -6.69 16.87 -40.28
N SER A 19 -6.22 17.90 -41.01
CA SER A 19 -6.93 18.53 -42.12
C SER A 19 -6.31 18.09 -43.44
N TYR A 20 -7.14 17.63 -44.36
CA TYR A 20 -6.79 17.20 -45.72
C TYR A 20 -7.60 18.01 -46.71
N PRO A 21 -7.22 18.02 -48.02
CA PRO A 21 -8.03 18.67 -49.05
C PRO A 21 -9.49 18.18 -49.09
N GLU A 22 -9.69 16.88 -48.78
CA GLU A 22 -11.01 16.23 -48.82
C GLU A 22 -11.81 16.37 -47.52
N GLY A 23 -11.24 16.97 -46.45
CA GLY A 23 -11.92 17.14 -45.16
C GLY A 23 -11.03 17.06 -43.95
N GLN A 24 -11.62 16.81 -42.79
CA GLN A 24 -10.91 16.67 -41.51
C GLN A 24 -11.17 15.30 -40.88
N ARG A 25 -10.14 14.71 -40.29
CA ARG A 25 -10.28 13.48 -39.50
C ARG A 25 -9.71 13.69 -38.09
N LEU A 26 -10.40 13.13 -37.13
CA LEU A 26 -9.95 13.08 -35.76
C LEU A 26 -9.02 11.87 -35.56
N TYR A 27 -7.97 12.06 -34.80
CA TYR A 27 -7.11 10.98 -34.33
C TYR A 27 -7.17 10.95 -32.81
N GLY A 28 -7.84 9.96 -32.28
CA GLY A 28 -8.02 9.71 -30.87
C GLY A 28 -7.04 8.65 -30.33
N LEU A 29 -7.28 8.22 -29.11
CA LEU A 29 -6.41 7.30 -28.37
C LEU A 29 -6.11 5.99 -29.12
N HIS A 30 -7.10 5.46 -29.86
CA HIS A 30 -6.98 4.19 -30.57
C HIS A 30 -6.81 4.37 -32.11
N GLY A 31 -6.66 5.60 -32.58
CA GLY A 31 -6.39 5.86 -34.01
C GLY A 31 -7.34 6.86 -34.65
N PHE A 32 -7.42 6.81 -36.01
CA PHE A 32 -8.28 7.70 -36.75
C PHE A 32 -9.77 7.41 -36.51
N ASP A 33 -10.55 8.50 -36.43
CA ASP A 33 -12.00 8.52 -36.22
C ASP A 33 -12.44 7.96 -34.86
N ASP A 34 -11.48 7.74 -33.93
CA ASP A 34 -11.75 7.38 -32.55
C ASP A 34 -12.10 8.63 -31.71
N GLN A 35 -13.12 8.51 -30.86
CA GLN A 35 -13.57 9.57 -29.96
C GLN A 35 -12.85 9.55 -28.60
N ALA A 36 -12.13 8.48 -28.27
CA ALA A 36 -11.35 8.41 -27.05
C ALA A 36 -10.22 9.45 -27.04
N ARG A 37 -9.91 9.98 -25.88
CA ARG A 37 -8.95 11.07 -25.68
C ARG A 37 -7.79 10.60 -24.83
N TRP A 38 -6.62 11.16 -25.08
CA TRP A 38 -5.52 11.13 -24.11
C TRP A 38 -5.82 12.08 -22.96
N GLN A 39 -5.41 11.71 -21.77
CA GLN A 39 -5.46 12.55 -20.59
C GLN A 39 -4.11 13.27 -20.40
N LEU A 40 -4.17 14.53 -20.01
CA LEU A 40 -3.03 15.29 -19.52
C LEU A 40 -3.42 15.84 -18.14
N THR A 41 -2.64 15.50 -17.13
CA THR A 41 -2.81 15.99 -15.75
C THR A 41 -1.90 17.20 -15.52
N ILE A 42 -2.51 18.35 -15.29
CA ILE A 42 -1.84 19.59 -14.92
C ILE A 42 -1.93 19.71 -13.41
N TYR A 43 -0.80 19.82 -12.75
CA TYR A 43 -0.72 19.78 -11.29
C TYR A 43 0.15 20.91 -10.75
N ASP A 44 -0.08 21.29 -9.49
CA ASP A 44 0.74 22.24 -8.77
C ASP A 44 2.03 21.55 -8.27
N ASP A 45 3.20 21.98 -8.76
CA ASP A 45 4.50 21.45 -8.37
C ASP A 45 5.20 22.27 -7.27
N SER A 46 4.54 23.30 -6.74
CA SER A 46 5.07 24.14 -5.65
C SER A 46 5.29 23.36 -4.34
N ARG A 47 4.63 22.22 -4.19
CA ARG A 47 4.73 21.31 -3.04
C ARG A 47 5.46 20.01 -3.43
N PRO A 48 6.79 19.96 -3.27
CA PRO A 48 7.56 18.81 -3.73
C PRO A 48 7.19 17.53 -2.97
N THR A 49 7.17 16.41 -3.68
CA THR A 49 7.06 15.09 -3.07
C THR A 49 8.34 14.75 -2.32
N PRO A 50 8.27 14.30 -1.05
CA PRO A 50 9.46 13.97 -0.26
C PRO A 50 10.31 12.89 -0.93
N ALA A 51 11.57 13.20 -1.19
CA ALA A 51 12.49 12.34 -1.96
C ALA A 51 12.89 11.03 -1.24
N TRP A 52 12.60 10.89 0.05
CA TRP A 52 12.91 9.68 0.79
C TRP A 52 11.97 8.51 0.48
N PHE A 53 10.72 8.80 0.07
CA PHE A 53 9.73 7.77 -0.19
C PHE A 53 10.07 7.02 -1.48
N GLY A 54 10.11 5.70 -1.42
CA GLY A 54 10.46 4.83 -2.54
C GLY A 54 11.97 4.61 -2.77
N ARG A 55 12.86 5.24 -2.01
CA ARG A 55 14.31 4.95 -2.09
C ARG A 55 14.64 3.54 -1.60
N GLY A 56 14.09 3.14 -0.44
CA GLY A 56 14.06 1.76 0.00
C GLY A 56 12.75 1.08 -0.37
N ILE A 57 12.41 0.05 0.37
CA ILE A 57 11.10 -0.59 0.30
C ILE A 57 10.20 -0.08 1.41
N THR A 58 8.89 -0.12 1.19
CA THR A 58 7.90 0.00 2.26
C THR A 58 7.60 -1.39 2.82
N TYR A 59 7.59 -1.51 4.14
CA TYR A 59 7.22 -2.75 4.81
C TYR A 59 5.95 -2.52 5.63
N GLN A 60 4.86 -3.16 5.23
CA GLN A 60 3.57 -3.03 5.89
C GLN A 60 3.46 -4.02 7.05
N ILE A 61 3.17 -3.50 8.24
CA ILE A 61 3.04 -4.29 9.46
C ILE A 61 1.60 -4.24 9.97
N PHE A 62 1.03 -5.42 10.28
CA PHE A 62 -0.13 -5.57 11.15
C PHE A 62 0.39 -5.76 12.58
N PRO A 63 0.36 -4.71 13.45
CA PRO A 63 1.18 -4.67 14.67
C PRO A 63 0.91 -5.81 15.65
N ASP A 64 -0.35 -6.21 15.82
CA ASP A 64 -0.75 -7.29 16.71
C ASP A 64 -0.12 -8.66 16.36
N ARG A 65 0.28 -8.85 15.09
CA ARG A 65 0.69 -10.14 14.54
C ARG A 65 2.17 -10.21 14.16
N PHE A 66 2.93 -9.12 14.33
CA PHE A 66 4.32 -9.08 13.88
C PHE A 66 5.32 -9.61 14.91
N CYS A 67 5.37 -9.02 16.10
CA CYS A 67 6.28 -9.46 17.16
C CYS A 67 5.78 -9.03 18.52
N ARG A 68 5.66 -10.00 19.46
CA ARG A 68 5.34 -9.70 20.85
C ARG A 68 6.58 -9.82 21.75
N THR A 69 6.64 -9.00 22.77
CA THR A 69 7.67 -9.07 23.83
C THR A 69 7.16 -9.79 25.07
N ARG A 70 5.85 -9.78 25.28
CA ARG A 70 5.17 -10.45 26.39
C ARG A 70 3.71 -10.73 25.99
N VAL A 71 3.07 -11.67 26.68
CA VAL A 71 1.60 -11.82 26.59
C VAL A 71 0.97 -10.66 27.38
N PRO A 72 0.16 -9.80 26.74
CA PRO A 72 -0.46 -8.68 27.45
C PRO A 72 -1.61 -9.15 28.34
N ASP A 73 -1.93 -8.34 29.36
CA ASP A 73 -3.14 -8.49 30.17
C ASP A 73 -4.19 -7.50 29.64
N PRO A 74 -5.36 -7.96 29.17
CA PRO A 74 -6.40 -7.09 28.63
C PRO A 74 -7.24 -6.41 29.70
N ALA A 75 -7.04 -6.67 30.99
CA ALA A 75 -7.86 -6.13 32.07
C ALA A 75 -7.92 -4.59 32.06
N GLY A 76 -9.12 -4.03 32.08
CA GLY A 76 -9.37 -2.58 32.07
C GLY A 76 -9.18 -1.89 30.71
N MET A 77 -9.00 -2.65 29.62
CA MET A 77 -8.97 -2.12 28.26
C MET A 77 -10.39 -2.05 27.68
N VAL A 78 -10.56 -1.24 26.63
CA VAL A 78 -11.82 -1.14 25.89
C VAL A 78 -12.09 -2.45 25.14
N GLY A 79 -13.35 -2.88 25.12
CA GLY A 79 -13.80 -4.08 24.41
C GLY A 79 -13.63 -5.37 25.21
N ASP A 80 -14.19 -6.44 24.64
CA ASP A 80 -14.11 -7.81 25.17
C ASP A 80 -12.96 -8.55 24.48
N ARG A 81 -11.74 -8.37 25.00
CA ARG A 81 -10.50 -8.86 24.36
C ARG A 81 -10.13 -10.25 24.82
N VAL A 82 -9.93 -11.15 23.85
CA VAL A 82 -9.44 -12.50 24.04
C VAL A 82 -7.97 -12.58 23.59
N VAL A 83 -7.06 -12.91 24.48
CA VAL A 83 -5.62 -12.97 24.18
C VAL A 83 -5.19 -14.41 23.95
N HIS A 84 -4.62 -14.66 22.76
CA HIS A 84 -3.97 -15.93 22.44
C HIS A 84 -2.68 -16.11 23.26
N ARG A 85 -2.60 -17.21 24.01
CA ARG A 85 -1.40 -17.55 24.77
C ARG A 85 -0.31 -18.11 23.86
N ASP A 86 -0.70 -18.92 22.90
CA ASP A 86 0.20 -19.44 21.88
C ASP A 86 0.32 -18.42 20.71
N TRP A 87 1.57 -18.10 20.35
CA TRP A 87 1.84 -17.21 19.20
C TRP A 87 1.46 -17.84 17.87
N ASP A 88 1.42 -19.17 17.80
CA ASP A 88 1.19 -19.93 16.59
C ASP A 88 -0.28 -20.36 16.40
N ASP A 89 -1.16 -19.90 17.27
CA ASP A 89 -2.60 -20.10 17.11
C ASP A 89 -3.11 -19.52 15.77
N THR A 90 -4.22 -20.04 15.29
CA THR A 90 -4.89 -19.50 14.10
C THR A 90 -5.85 -18.38 14.52
N PRO A 91 -5.89 -17.24 13.77
CA PRO A 91 -6.88 -16.20 14.01
C PRO A 91 -8.31 -16.73 13.99
N VAL A 92 -9.19 -16.17 14.82
CA VAL A 92 -10.61 -16.55 14.87
C VAL A 92 -11.31 -16.09 13.59
N TRP A 93 -11.79 -17.02 12.77
CA TRP A 93 -12.49 -16.76 11.50
C TRP A 93 -13.97 -17.15 11.52
N ARG A 94 -14.39 -17.87 12.54
CA ARG A 94 -15.77 -18.32 12.67
C ARG A 94 -16.61 -17.31 13.42
N PRO A 95 -17.84 -17.05 12.96
CA PRO A 95 -18.76 -16.25 13.74
C PRO A 95 -19.09 -16.94 15.08
N ASP A 96 -19.46 -16.14 16.07
CA ASP A 96 -19.95 -16.62 17.35
C ASP A 96 -21.37 -17.24 17.24
N ALA A 97 -21.95 -17.63 18.36
CA ALA A 97 -23.28 -18.22 18.41
C ALA A 97 -24.41 -17.28 17.91
N GLN A 98 -24.13 -15.99 17.82
CA GLN A 98 -25.02 -14.96 17.28
C GLN A 98 -24.78 -14.68 15.79
N GLY A 99 -23.81 -15.36 15.16
CA GLY A 99 -23.44 -15.15 13.76
C GLY A 99 -22.52 -13.94 13.53
N ILE A 100 -21.88 -13.40 14.58
CA ILE A 100 -21.03 -12.19 14.54
C ILE A 100 -19.56 -12.57 14.58
N ILE A 101 -18.75 -12.00 13.68
CA ILE A 101 -17.30 -12.02 13.75
C ILE A 101 -16.87 -10.78 14.57
N ARG A 102 -16.28 -11.00 15.76
CA ARG A 102 -16.02 -9.92 16.72
C ARG A 102 -14.68 -9.23 16.50
N ASN A 103 -13.75 -9.86 15.83
CA ASN A 103 -12.37 -9.36 15.65
C ASN A 103 -11.70 -8.98 17.00
N ASN A 104 -12.02 -9.70 18.06
CA ASN A 104 -11.58 -9.45 19.43
C ASN A 104 -10.49 -10.42 19.92
N ASP A 105 -9.91 -11.20 19.02
CA ASP A 105 -8.79 -12.12 19.28
C ASP A 105 -7.45 -11.42 19.04
N PHE A 106 -6.63 -11.30 20.07
CA PHE A 106 -5.36 -10.60 20.05
C PHE A 106 -4.20 -11.55 20.29
N PHE A 107 -3.08 -11.32 19.60
CA PHE A 107 -1.84 -12.09 19.78
C PHE A 107 -0.79 -11.31 20.58
N GLY A 108 -0.98 -10.02 20.76
CA GLY A 108 -0.17 -9.18 21.62
C GLY A 108 1.16 -8.73 21.00
N GLY A 109 1.26 -8.68 19.68
CA GLY A 109 2.33 -7.93 19.03
C GLY A 109 2.33 -6.48 19.49
N SER A 110 3.50 -5.84 19.53
CA SER A 110 3.65 -4.53 20.16
C SER A 110 4.66 -3.62 19.46
N LEU A 111 4.62 -2.32 19.75
CA LEU A 111 5.59 -1.34 19.25
C LEU A 111 7.01 -1.68 19.72
N ALA A 112 7.16 -2.12 20.97
CA ALA A 112 8.44 -2.61 21.49
C ALA A 112 8.91 -3.87 20.73
N GLY A 113 7.97 -4.76 20.35
CA GLY A 113 8.26 -5.91 19.49
C GLY A 113 8.77 -5.49 18.11
N ILE A 114 8.12 -4.51 17.46
CA ILE A 114 8.59 -3.95 16.19
C ILE A 114 9.98 -3.33 16.37
N THR A 115 10.20 -2.54 17.41
CA THR A 115 11.49 -1.91 17.73
C THR A 115 12.61 -2.95 17.85
N SER A 116 12.33 -4.08 18.48
CA SER A 116 13.31 -5.17 18.63
C SER A 116 13.71 -5.85 17.31
N ARG A 117 12.95 -5.62 16.24
CA ARG A 117 13.17 -6.20 14.91
C ARG A 117 13.68 -5.20 13.85
N LEU A 118 14.06 -4.00 14.26
CA LEU A 118 14.51 -2.96 13.32
C LEU A 118 15.79 -3.37 12.56
N ASP A 119 16.71 -4.12 13.15
CA ASP A 119 17.90 -4.61 12.45
C ASP A 119 17.51 -5.63 11.37
N TYR A 120 16.53 -6.49 11.65
CA TYR A 120 15.93 -7.38 10.65
C TYR A 120 15.36 -6.58 9.49
N LEU A 121 14.53 -5.58 9.76
CA LEU A 121 13.89 -4.73 8.76
C LEU A 121 14.93 -3.95 7.94
N GLN A 122 15.97 -3.42 8.59
CA GLN A 122 17.08 -2.75 7.91
C GLN A 122 17.81 -3.70 6.94
N SER A 123 18.03 -4.98 7.35
CA SER A 123 18.66 -5.99 6.49
C SER A 123 17.86 -6.33 5.24
N MET A 124 16.53 -6.09 5.28
CA MET A 124 15.61 -6.25 4.15
C MET A 124 15.60 -5.05 3.18
N GLY A 125 16.36 -3.99 3.48
CA GLY A 125 16.33 -2.77 2.69
C GLY A 125 15.14 -1.86 2.97
N VAL A 126 14.46 -2.05 4.10
CA VAL A 126 13.30 -1.22 4.48
C VAL A 126 13.73 0.23 4.65
N GLY A 127 13.02 1.14 3.98
CA GLY A 127 13.14 2.58 4.12
C GLY A 127 11.91 3.21 4.76
N THR A 128 10.78 2.53 4.69
CA THR A 128 9.51 2.97 5.26
C THR A 128 8.81 1.83 5.98
N LEU A 129 8.38 2.05 7.22
CA LEU A 129 7.41 1.21 7.91
C LEU A 129 6.04 1.83 7.73
N TYR A 130 5.12 1.09 7.11
CA TYR A 130 3.71 1.42 7.14
C TYR A 130 3.02 0.55 8.19
N LEU A 131 2.53 1.18 9.26
CA LEU A 131 1.82 0.51 10.35
C LEU A 131 0.32 0.57 10.08
N CYS A 132 -0.36 -0.59 9.99
CA CYS A 132 -1.82 -0.62 10.15
C CYS A 132 -2.20 0.05 11.48
N PRO A 133 -3.46 0.44 11.70
CA PRO A 133 -3.85 1.33 12.81
C PRO A 133 -3.28 0.91 14.17
N ILE A 134 -2.80 1.90 14.94
CA ILE A 134 -2.16 1.70 16.24
C ILE A 134 -2.90 2.35 17.40
N PHE A 135 -4.00 3.08 17.12
CA PHE A 135 -4.74 3.80 18.15
C PHE A 135 -5.67 2.87 18.92
N GLU A 136 -6.07 3.30 20.12
CA GLU A 136 -7.00 2.54 20.96
C GLU A 136 -8.26 2.18 20.17
N SER A 137 -8.73 0.95 20.31
CA SER A 137 -9.83 0.38 19.54
C SER A 137 -10.42 -0.82 20.27
N ASP A 138 -11.62 -1.23 19.88
CA ASP A 138 -12.27 -2.44 20.37
C ASP A 138 -11.72 -3.69 19.66
N SER A 139 -11.46 -3.59 18.36
CA SER A 139 -11.02 -4.70 17.50
C SER A 139 -9.51 -4.86 17.41
N ASN A 140 -9.08 -6.05 16.98
CA ASN A 140 -7.68 -6.38 16.73
C ASN A 140 -7.08 -5.66 15.52
N HIS A 141 -7.91 -5.27 14.53
CA HIS A 141 -7.49 -4.54 13.33
C HIS A 141 -7.38 -3.03 13.56
N ARG A 142 -8.08 -2.49 14.54
CA ARG A 142 -8.06 -1.08 14.97
C ARG A 142 -8.56 -0.06 13.94
N TYR A 143 -9.26 -0.50 12.89
CA TYR A 143 -9.96 0.41 11.98
C TYR A 143 -11.22 1.02 12.61
N ASP A 144 -11.71 0.51 13.73
CA ASP A 144 -12.75 1.08 14.57
C ASP A 144 -12.15 1.95 15.69
N THR A 145 -11.41 3.00 15.32
CA THR A 145 -10.68 3.85 16.26
C THR A 145 -11.56 4.34 17.40
N ALA A 146 -11.12 4.09 18.64
CA ALA A 146 -11.81 4.48 19.88
C ALA A 146 -11.25 5.78 20.48
N ASP A 147 -9.93 6.01 20.40
CA ASP A 147 -9.29 7.26 20.79
C ASP A 147 -8.06 7.56 19.92
N TYR A 148 -8.14 8.58 19.07
CA TYR A 148 -7.04 9.01 18.19
C TYR A 148 -5.82 9.56 18.93
N ARG A 149 -5.97 9.94 20.20
CA ARG A 149 -4.89 10.51 21.01
C ARG A 149 -4.18 9.49 21.88
N ARG A 150 -4.57 8.24 21.79
CA ARG A 150 -4.05 7.16 22.63
C ARG A 150 -3.59 6.00 21.79
N ILE A 151 -2.35 5.56 22.00
CA ILE A 151 -1.90 4.26 21.49
C ILE A 151 -2.72 3.16 22.15
N ASP A 152 -3.12 2.14 21.38
CA ASP A 152 -3.80 0.97 21.95
C ASP A 152 -2.90 0.35 23.04
N PRO A 153 -3.41 0.16 24.27
CA PRO A 153 -2.61 -0.36 25.38
C PRO A 153 -1.99 -1.75 25.13
N MET A 154 -2.58 -2.55 24.21
CA MET A 154 -1.99 -3.82 23.79
C MET A 154 -0.69 -3.61 23.01
N LEU A 155 -0.59 -2.51 22.26
CA LEU A 155 0.59 -2.20 21.44
C LEU A 155 1.68 -1.48 22.25
N GLY A 156 1.31 -0.77 23.31
CA GLY A 156 2.25 -0.01 24.14
C GLY A 156 1.78 1.41 24.46
N THR A 157 2.73 2.31 24.57
CA THR A 157 2.54 3.70 24.97
C THR A 157 3.02 4.67 23.89
N GLU A 158 2.71 5.95 24.06
CA GLU A 158 3.25 7.01 23.20
C GLU A 158 4.79 7.06 23.27
N GLU A 159 5.41 6.75 24.43
CA GLU A 159 6.85 6.68 24.57
C GLU A 159 7.45 5.48 23.78
N ASP A 160 6.75 4.36 23.72
CA ASP A 160 7.15 3.23 22.86
C ASP A 160 7.11 3.63 21.37
N PHE A 161 6.11 4.45 20.98
CA PHE A 161 6.02 4.98 19.62
C PHE A 161 7.17 5.96 19.30
N ARG A 162 7.46 6.91 20.21
CA ARG A 162 8.61 7.81 20.06
C ARG A 162 9.93 7.03 19.95
N THR A 163 10.07 6.00 20.77
CA THR A 163 11.23 5.12 20.75
C THR A 163 11.35 4.39 19.42
N LEU A 164 10.26 3.81 18.92
CA LEU A 164 10.23 3.19 17.59
C LEU A 164 10.66 4.18 16.51
N CYS A 165 10.08 5.37 16.47
CA CYS A 165 10.41 6.38 15.46
C CYS A 165 11.88 6.82 15.53
N ARG A 166 12.43 7.02 16.74
CA ARG A 166 13.83 7.39 16.95
C ARG A 166 14.78 6.28 16.49
N GLU A 167 14.54 5.05 16.95
CA GLU A 167 15.39 3.91 16.62
C GLU A 167 15.31 3.53 15.13
N ALA A 168 14.12 3.65 14.52
CA ALA A 168 13.93 3.51 13.08
C ALA A 168 14.70 4.59 12.33
N GLY A 169 14.59 5.85 12.76
CA GLY A 169 15.32 6.98 12.18
C GLY A 169 16.84 6.82 12.20
N CYS A 170 17.41 6.27 13.29
CA CYS A 170 18.84 5.93 13.37
C CYS A 170 19.28 4.91 12.31
N ARG A 171 18.36 4.11 11.78
CA ARG A 171 18.58 3.10 10.72
C ARG A 171 18.18 3.58 9.33
N GLY A 172 17.79 4.86 9.20
CA GLY A 172 17.29 5.43 7.95
C GLY A 172 15.89 4.95 7.55
N ILE A 173 15.11 4.49 8.53
CA ILE A 173 13.73 4.01 8.34
C ILE A 173 12.75 5.08 8.82
N ARG A 174 11.75 5.41 8.01
CA ARG A 174 10.67 6.34 8.31
C ARG A 174 9.42 5.56 8.74
N VAL A 175 8.61 6.12 9.62
CA VAL A 175 7.36 5.50 10.11
C VAL A 175 6.16 6.25 9.57
N MET A 176 5.27 5.57 8.89
CA MET A 176 3.98 6.08 8.37
C MET A 176 2.83 5.43 9.11
N LEU A 177 1.88 6.25 9.53
CA LEU A 177 0.68 5.83 10.25
C LEU A 177 -0.53 5.70 9.34
N ASP A 178 -1.50 4.91 9.78
CA ASP A 178 -2.81 4.77 9.15
C ASP A 178 -3.79 5.76 9.75
N GLY A 179 -4.39 6.60 8.93
CA GLY A 179 -5.35 7.63 9.28
C GLY A 179 -6.77 7.21 8.90
N VAL A 180 -7.49 6.62 9.86
CA VAL A 180 -8.89 6.20 9.69
C VAL A 180 -9.77 7.37 10.11
N PHE A 181 -10.05 8.31 9.18
CA PHE A 181 -10.75 9.56 9.48
C PHE A 181 -12.17 9.65 8.93
N ASN A 182 -12.64 8.63 8.22
CA ASN A 182 -13.99 8.55 7.67
C ASN A 182 -15.02 8.04 8.69
N HIS A 183 -14.60 7.25 9.66
CA HIS A 183 -15.47 6.66 10.69
C HIS A 183 -14.71 6.45 11.99
N THR A 184 -15.46 6.16 13.06
CA THR A 184 -14.89 5.76 14.36
C THR A 184 -15.50 4.43 14.78
N GLY A 185 -15.01 3.85 15.87
CA GLY A 185 -15.69 2.73 16.50
C GLY A 185 -17.00 3.19 17.20
N SER A 186 -18.03 2.34 17.17
CA SER A 186 -19.26 2.60 17.93
C SER A 186 -18.99 2.67 19.43
N ASN A 187 -17.93 2.02 19.91
CA ASN A 187 -17.45 2.05 21.29
C ASN A 187 -16.35 3.09 21.53
N SER A 188 -16.11 4.00 20.55
CA SER A 188 -15.17 5.10 20.74
C SER A 188 -15.64 6.07 21.82
N ARG A 189 -14.74 6.82 22.42
CA ARG A 189 -15.09 7.90 23.37
C ARG A 189 -15.96 8.99 22.71
N TYR A 190 -15.94 9.08 21.38
CA TYR A 190 -16.70 10.07 20.61
C TYR A 190 -18.15 9.65 20.43
N PHE A 191 -18.40 8.38 20.10
CA PHE A 191 -19.74 7.82 19.91
C PHE A 191 -20.29 7.17 21.19
N ASN A 192 -19.50 6.33 21.86
CA ASN A 192 -19.69 5.73 23.18
C ASN A 192 -21.02 4.98 23.37
N ALA A 193 -21.38 4.13 22.40
CA ALA A 193 -22.66 3.42 22.41
C ALA A 193 -22.86 2.55 23.67
N GLN A 194 -21.81 1.94 24.23
CA GLN A 194 -21.86 1.03 25.35
C GLN A 194 -21.41 1.67 26.68
N GLY A 195 -21.02 2.95 26.69
CA GLY A 195 -20.65 3.66 27.92
C GLY A 195 -19.30 3.24 28.51
N PHE A 196 -18.33 2.85 27.67
CA PHE A 196 -16.99 2.51 28.14
C PHE A 196 -16.18 3.71 28.63
N TYR A 197 -16.51 4.90 28.15
CA TYR A 197 -15.84 6.14 28.55
C TYR A 197 -16.74 6.96 29.52
N PRO A 198 -16.14 7.66 30.47
CA PRO A 198 -16.91 8.47 31.44
C PRO A 198 -17.54 9.72 30.80
N GLU A 199 -16.98 10.19 29.66
CA GLU A 199 -17.56 11.32 28.94
C GLU A 199 -18.77 10.87 28.10
N LEU A 200 -19.77 11.77 28.00
CA LEU A 200 -20.94 11.50 27.15
C LEU A 200 -20.58 11.52 25.69
N GLY A 201 -20.70 10.36 25.03
CA GLY A 201 -20.59 10.24 23.56
C GLY A 201 -21.85 10.68 22.83
N ALA A 202 -21.74 10.76 21.50
CA ALA A 202 -22.85 11.20 20.63
C ALA A 202 -24.08 10.29 20.71
N ALA A 203 -23.91 8.99 20.94
CA ALA A 203 -25.03 8.05 21.10
C ALA A 203 -25.74 8.16 22.45
N GLN A 204 -25.11 8.81 23.43
CA GLN A 204 -25.64 8.90 24.79
C GLN A 204 -26.37 10.22 25.07
N SER A 205 -25.97 11.31 24.41
CA SER A 205 -26.57 12.62 24.61
C SER A 205 -26.48 13.50 23.37
N ARG A 206 -27.58 14.19 23.07
CA ARG A 206 -27.59 15.24 22.03
C ARG A 206 -26.80 16.50 22.46
N GLU A 207 -26.47 16.62 23.76
CA GLU A 207 -25.63 17.69 24.29
C GLU A 207 -24.14 17.33 24.29
N SER A 208 -23.79 16.12 23.88
CA SER A 208 -22.39 15.72 23.70
C SER A 208 -21.69 16.68 22.75
N GLN A 209 -20.45 17.08 23.06
CA GLN A 209 -19.60 17.86 22.19
C GLN A 209 -19.32 17.15 20.85
N TYR A 210 -19.54 15.84 20.79
CA TYR A 210 -19.34 15.00 19.62
C TYR A 210 -20.62 14.73 18.83
N TYR A 211 -21.79 15.22 19.32
CA TYR A 211 -23.08 14.91 18.69
C TYR A 211 -23.09 15.27 17.18
N ASN A 212 -22.59 16.45 16.83
CA ASN A 212 -22.53 16.96 15.46
C ASN A 212 -21.46 16.28 14.59
N TRP A 213 -20.70 15.33 15.13
CA TRP A 213 -19.77 14.52 14.35
C TRP A 213 -20.48 13.42 13.59
N TYR A 214 -21.74 13.12 13.92
CA TYR A 214 -22.48 11.99 13.36
C TYR A 214 -23.87 12.43 12.89
N SER A 215 -24.42 11.70 11.91
CA SER A 215 -25.78 11.86 11.44
C SER A 215 -26.67 10.77 11.98
N PHE A 216 -27.77 11.16 12.62
CA PHE A 216 -28.77 10.25 13.18
C PHE A 216 -30.10 10.36 12.46
N HIS A 217 -30.85 9.23 12.31
CA HIS A 217 -32.09 9.12 11.53
C HIS A 217 -33.32 8.65 12.28
N PRO A 218 -33.49 7.84 13.31
CA PRO A 218 -33.75 8.44 14.62
C PRO A 218 -32.57 8.25 15.59
N TRP A 219 -32.34 9.25 16.39
CA TRP A 219 -31.38 9.20 17.48
C TRP A 219 -31.95 8.42 18.67
N PRO A 220 -31.14 7.59 19.34
CA PRO A 220 -29.77 7.20 19.02
C PRO A 220 -29.69 5.91 18.18
N GLU A 221 -30.83 5.32 17.79
CA GLU A 221 -30.94 3.94 17.30
C GLU A 221 -30.43 3.78 15.87
N ASP A 222 -30.60 4.82 15.02
CA ASP A 222 -30.18 4.75 13.63
C ASP A 222 -29.31 5.95 13.25
N TYR A 223 -28.21 5.66 12.54
CA TYR A 223 -27.17 6.63 12.16
C TYR A 223 -26.44 6.17 10.89
N ASP A 224 -25.80 7.12 10.24
CA ASP A 224 -24.92 6.82 9.12
C ASP A 224 -23.72 5.98 9.59
N ALA A 225 -23.42 4.93 8.85
CA ALA A 225 -22.31 4.03 9.16
C ALA A 225 -21.61 3.63 7.86
N TRP A 226 -20.29 3.46 7.92
CA TRP A 226 -19.49 3.04 6.77
C TRP A 226 -20.03 1.72 6.22
N TRP A 227 -20.49 1.75 4.96
CA TRP A 227 -21.14 0.63 4.26
C TRP A 227 -22.29 -0.03 5.06
N GLY A 228 -22.94 0.71 5.94
CA GLY A 228 -24.02 0.21 6.79
C GLY A 228 -23.58 -0.63 7.98
N ILE A 229 -22.28 -0.75 8.23
CA ILE A 229 -21.70 -1.49 9.36
C ILE A 229 -21.84 -0.68 10.64
N LYS A 230 -22.83 -1.01 11.47
CA LYS A 230 -23.20 -0.22 12.68
C LYS A 230 -22.08 -0.13 13.74
N THR A 231 -21.08 -0.99 13.70
CA THR A 231 -19.89 -0.85 14.56
C THR A 231 -18.93 0.25 14.09
N LEU A 232 -19.16 0.83 12.90
CA LEU A 232 -18.33 1.85 12.26
C LEU A 232 -19.16 3.09 11.91
N PRO A 233 -19.65 3.89 12.91
CA PRO A 233 -20.40 5.11 12.65
C PRO A 233 -19.57 6.09 11.81
N ALA A 234 -20.13 6.52 10.67
CA ALA A 234 -19.51 7.48 9.77
C ALA A 234 -19.50 8.87 10.42
N VAL A 235 -18.39 9.59 10.26
CA VAL A 235 -18.29 10.95 10.76
C VAL A 235 -18.71 11.97 9.70
N GLN A 236 -19.07 13.16 10.15
CA GLN A 236 -19.33 14.31 9.31
C GLN A 236 -18.03 15.12 9.18
N GLU A 237 -17.26 14.89 8.14
CA GLU A 237 -15.99 15.59 7.88
C GLU A 237 -16.19 17.09 7.68
N SER A 238 -17.43 17.54 7.43
CA SER A 238 -17.79 18.95 7.36
C SER A 238 -17.96 19.61 8.73
N ALA A 239 -18.08 18.84 9.81
CA ALA A 239 -18.23 19.38 11.17
C ALA A 239 -16.95 20.13 11.59
N ASP A 240 -17.07 21.43 11.90
CA ASP A 240 -15.91 22.28 12.21
C ASP A 240 -15.14 21.76 13.44
N SER A 241 -15.83 21.29 14.48
CA SER A 241 -15.18 20.73 15.66
C SER A 241 -14.41 19.43 15.36
N TYR A 242 -14.87 18.62 14.42
CA TYR A 242 -14.13 17.44 13.95
C TYR A 242 -12.87 17.84 13.17
N ARG A 243 -12.99 18.78 12.21
CA ARG A 243 -11.83 19.30 11.47
C ARG A 243 -10.82 19.96 12.38
N ARG A 244 -11.25 20.71 13.38
CA ARG A 244 -10.35 21.28 14.39
C ARG A 244 -9.59 20.20 15.13
N PHE A 245 -10.29 19.18 15.60
CA PHE A 245 -9.70 18.08 16.37
C PHE A 245 -8.72 17.24 15.54
N ILE A 246 -9.08 16.89 14.30
CA ILE A 246 -8.23 16.05 13.45
C ILE A 246 -7.09 16.87 12.81
N ILE A 247 -7.35 18.13 12.37
CA ILE A 247 -6.47 18.83 11.43
C ILE A 247 -6.01 20.21 11.91
N ARG A 248 -6.98 21.11 12.29
CA ARG A 248 -6.72 22.55 12.34
C ARG A 248 -6.06 23.03 13.61
N ASP A 249 -6.45 22.50 14.76
CA ASP A 249 -5.92 22.95 16.05
C ASP A 249 -4.43 22.63 16.15
N GLY A 250 -3.72 23.47 16.90
CA GLY A 250 -2.27 23.34 17.06
C GLY A 250 -1.83 22.01 17.67
N ASP A 251 -2.70 21.34 18.42
CA ASP A 251 -2.52 19.99 18.99
C ASP A 251 -3.39 18.93 18.29
N SER A 252 -3.87 19.22 17.07
CA SER A 252 -4.69 18.27 16.29
C SER A 252 -4.04 16.90 16.13
N VAL A 253 -4.84 15.88 15.87
CA VAL A 253 -4.38 14.48 15.74
C VAL A 253 -3.24 14.37 14.71
N VAL A 254 -3.42 14.95 13.52
CA VAL A 254 -2.42 14.91 12.44
C VAL A 254 -1.10 15.51 12.89
N ARG A 255 -1.13 16.71 13.51
CA ARG A 255 0.07 17.43 13.97
C ARG A 255 0.74 16.74 15.15
N HIS A 256 -0.06 16.26 16.11
CA HIS A 256 0.45 15.58 17.31
C HIS A 256 1.36 14.40 16.92
N TRP A 257 0.87 13.47 16.11
CA TRP A 257 1.64 12.27 15.79
C TRP A 257 2.86 12.54 14.90
N LEU A 258 2.81 13.59 14.06
CA LEU A 258 4.01 14.05 13.33
C LEU A 258 5.09 14.54 14.30
N ARG A 259 4.70 15.27 15.37
CA ARG A 259 5.63 15.70 16.44
C ARG A 259 6.17 14.52 17.24
N GLN A 260 5.35 13.48 17.44
CA GLN A 260 5.80 12.26 18.12
C GLN A 260 6.76 11.42 17.27
N GLY A 261 6.99 11.76 16.01
CA GLY A 261 8.01 11.15 15.15
C GLY A 261 7.49 10.53 13.86
N ALA A 262 6.19 10.43 13.65
CA ALA A 262 5.64 9.96 12.37
C ALA A 262 6.21 10.76 11.20
N SER A 263 6.41 10.11 10.06
CA SER A 263 6.94 10.72 8.83
C SER A 263 5.88 10.82 7.73
N GLY A 264 4.65 10.41 8.01
CA GLY A 264 3.55 10.50 7.07
C GLY A 264 2.31 9.78 7.54
N TRP A 265 1.27 9.91 6.72
CA TRP A 265 -0.01 9.29 6.91
C TRP A 265 -0.45 8.55 5.64
N ARG A 266 -1.04 7.39 5.80
CA ARG A 266 -1.88 6.75 4.78
C ARG A 266 -3.33 7.04 5.15
N LEU A 267 -4.11 7.55 4.24
CA LEU A 267 -5.54 7.77 4.44
C LEU A 267 -6.31 6.51 4.06
N ASP A 268 -6.96 5.94 5.06
CA ASP A 268 -7.91 4.85 4.90
C ASP A 268 -9.11 5.33 4.10
N VAL A 269 -9.60 4.50 3.18
CA VAL A 269 -10.76 4.78 2.30
C VAL A 269 -10.78 6.23 1.78
N ALA A 270 -9.69 6.66 1.15
CA ALA A 270 -9.55 8.06 0.70
C ALA A 270 -10.70 8.51 -0.23
N ASP A 271 -11.39 7.58 -0.89
CA ASP A 271 -12.56 7.87 -1.71
C ASP A 271 -13.77 8.37 -0.91
N GLU A 272 -13.84 8.05 0.36
CA GLU A 272 -14.92 8.48 1.26
C GLU A 272 -14.67 9.88 1.85
N LEU A 273 -13.41 10.36 1.83
CA LEU A 273 -13.03 11.66 2.40
C LEU A 273 -13.25 12.78 1.37
N PRO A 274 -13.82 13.94 1.75
CA PRO A 274 -13.92 15.11 0.86
C PRO A 274 -12.55 15.64 0.44
N ASP A 275 -12.43 16.15 -0.80
CA ASP A 275 -11.19 16.70 -1.35
C ASP A 275 -10.62 17.83 -0.48
N ASP A 276 -11.47 18.73 0.00
CA ASP A 276 -11.06 19.85 0.86
C ASP A 276 -10.55 19.36 2.24
N PHE A 277 -11.08 18.25 2.75
CA PHE A 277 -10.60 17.63 3.99
C PHE A 277 -9.19 17.05 3.79
N ILE A 278 -8.95 16.35 2.68
CA ILE A 278 -7.62 15.81 2.33
C ILE A 278 -6.61 16.96 2.12
N ALA A 279 -7.03 18.02 1.41
CA ALA A 279 -6.18 19.19 1.18
C ALA A 279 -5.82 19.92 2.49
N GLU A 280 -6.75 20.01 3.45
CA GLU A 280 -6.46 20.56 4.78
C GLU A 280 -5.48 19.69 5.57
N ILE A 281 -5.61 18.34 5.51
CA ILE A 281 -4.63 17.41 6.11
C ILE A 281 -3.25 17.69 5.51
N ARG A 282 -3.14 17.74 4.18
CA ARG A 282 -1.88 18.02 3.51
C ARG A 282 -1.28 19.35 3.94
N SER A 283 -2.08 20.40 4.01
CA SER A 283 -1.63 21.71 4.44
C SER A 283 -1.13 21.72 5.90
N ALA A 284 -1.84 21.00 6.80
CA ALA A 284 -1.40 20.85 8.19
C ALA A 284 -0.08 20.09 8.31
N MET A 285 0.09 19.04 7.49
CA MET A 285 1.33 18.25 7.42
C MET A 285 2.51 19.10 6.93
N ASP A 286 2.32 19.87 5.85
CA ASP A 286 3.37 20.73 5.27
C ASP A 286 3.82 21.81 6.27
N GLN A 287 2.90 22.35 7.08
CA GLN A 287 3.22 23.32 8.12
C GLN A 287 3.96 22.71 9.31
N GLU A 288 3.60 21.49 9.70
CA GLU A 288 4.16 20.81 10.87
C GLU A 288 5.49 20.12 10.56
N LYS A 289 5.56 19.42 9.42
CA LYS A 289 6.70 18.62 8.99
C LYS A 289 6.77 18.58 7.46
N PRO A 290 7.42 19.57 6.81
CA PRO A 290 7.42 19.73 5.34
C PRO A 290 7.90 18.53 4.54
N ASP A 291 8.71 17.63 5.13
CA ASP A 291 9.17 16.39 4.50
C ASP A 291 8.28 15.17 4.81
N SER A 292 7.07 15.38 5.32
CA SER A 292 6.12 14.29 5.56
C SER A 292 5.41 13.86 4.27
N PHE A 293 4.98 12.60 4.22
CA PHE A 293 4.35 11.99 3.05
C PHE A 293 2.88 11.66 3.31
N LEU A 294 1.99 12.08 2.43
CA LEU A 294 0.57 11.74 2.46
C LEU A 294 0.25 10.75 1.35
N LEU A 295 -0.17 9.54 1.73
CA LEU A 295 -0.58 8.46 0.85
C LEU A 295 -2.11 8.29 0.89
N GLY A 296 -2.75 8.14 -0.26
CA GLY A 296 -4.17 7.81 -0.34
C GLY A 296 -4.41 6.33 -0.69
N GLU A 297 -5.40 5.71 -0.05
CA GLU A 297 -5.92 4.42 -0.49
C GLU A 297 -6.98 4.66 -1.57
N VAL A 298 -6.66 4.26 -2.80
CA VAL A 298 -7.57 4.27 -3.96
C VAL A 298 -7.32 2.99 -4.75
N TRP A 299 -8.39 2.26 -5.07
CA TRP A 299 -8.26 0.93 -5.67
C TRP A 299 -8.14 0.94 -7.20
N GLU A 300 -8.46 2.07 -7.85
CA GLU A 300 -8.42 2.24 -9.30
C GLU A 300 -7.42 3.34 -9.69
N ASP A 301 -7.49 3.76 -10.96
CA ASP A 301 -6.80 4.98 -11.42
C ASP A 301 -7.39 6.20 -10.70
N GLY A 302 -6.62 6.76 -9.76
CA GLY A 302 -7.06 7.90 -8.97
C GLY A 302 -6.94 9.25 -9.67
N SER A 303 -6.36 9.32 -10.87
CA SER A 303 -6.12 10.58 -11.56
C SER A 303 -7.40 11.24 -12.07
N ASN A 304 -8.39 10.42 -12.47
CA ASN A 304 -9.64 10.89 -13.07
C ASN A 304 -10.88 10.27 -12.42
N LYS A 305 -10.72 9.66 -11.26
CA LYS A 305 -11.79 8.96 -10.54
C LYS A 305 -12.94 9.88 -10.22
N ILE A 306 -14.16 9.36 -10.36
CA ILE A 306 -15.40 10.01 -9.90
C ILE A 306 -15.91 9.20 -8.72
N ALA A 307 -15.98 9.83 -7.54
CA ALA A 307 -16.61 9.28 -6.35
C ALA A 307 -17.64 10.30 -5.83
N TYR A 308 -18.79 9.82 -5.35
CA TYR A 308 -19.88 10.68 -4.85
C TYR A 308 -20.29 11.80 -5.81
N SER A 309 -20.33 11.47 -7.12
CA SER A 309 -20.66 12.40 -8.21
C SER A 309 -19.68 13.57 -8.39
N GLN A 310 -18.52 13.50 -7.76
CA GLN A 310 -17.44 14.49 -7.89
C GLN A 310 -16.19 13.86 -8.48
N ARG A 311 -15.51 14.60 -9.39
CA ARG A 311 -14.20 14.21 -9.87
C ARG A 311 -13.16 14.53 -8.80
N ARG A 312 -12.43 13.51 -8.40
CA ARG A 312 -11.45 13.61 -7.33
C ARG A 312 -10.18 14.32 -7.80
N ARG A 313 -9.50 14.98 -6.87
CA ARG A 313 -8.35 15.85 -7.12
C ARG A 313 -7.04 15.34 -6.50
N TYR A 314 -6.98 14.07 -6.10
CA TYR A 314 -5.88 13.47 -5.33
C TYR A 314 -4.48 13.84 -5.81
N LEU A 315 -4.26 13.92 -7.15
CA LEU A 315 -2.96 14.06 -7.78
C LEU A 315 -2.72 15.45 -8.42
N LEU A 316 -3.57 16.43 -8.11
CA LEU A 316 -3.41 17.79 -8.66
C LEU A 316 -2.43 18.66 -7.86
N GLY A 317 -1.72 18.11 -6.86
CA GLY A 317 -0.63 18.76 -6.13
C GLY A 317 -0.99 19.28 -4.74
N SER A 318 -2.29 19.50 -4.44
CA SER A 318 -2.75 20.04 -3.14
C SER A 318 -3.16 18.96 -2.14
N GLU A 319 -3.29 17.70 -2.55
CA GLU A 319 -3.78 16.61 -1.73
C GLU A 319 -2.70 15.56 -1.46
N THR A 320 -2.80 14.35 -2.03
CA THR A 320 -1.85 13.27 -1.76
C THR A 320 -0.53 13.43 -2.52
N ASN A 321 0.56 12.88 -1.97
CA ASN A 321 1.83 12.74 -2.68
C ASN A 321 1.84 11.53 -3.63
N GLY A 322 1.06 10.50 -3.31
CA GLY A 322 0.96 9.27 -4.06
C GLY A 322 -0.24 8.44 -3.62
N LEU A 323 -0.52 7.38 -4.33
CA LEU A 323 -1.63 6.46 -4.08
C LEU A 323 -1.13 5.02 -3.94
N MET A 324 -1.90 4.18 -3.25
CA MET A 324 -1.72 2.72 -3.27
C MET A 324 -2.03 2.21 -4.68
N ASN A 325 -1.07 1.53 -5.30
CA ASN A 325 -1.15 1.16 -6.72
C ASN A 325 -1.80 -0.21 -6.90
N TYR A 326 -3.11 -0.29 -6.64
CA TYR A 326 -3.90 -1.50 -6.91
C TYR A 326 -3.97 -1.85 -8.41
N PRO A 327 -3.99 -0.89 -9.36
CA PRO A 327 -3.85 -1.20 -10.78
C PRO A 327 -2.58 -1.99 -11.10
N PHE A 328 -1.43 -1.64 -10.49
CA PHE A 328 -0.19 -2.42 -10.61
C PHE A 328 -0.38 -3.85 -10.10
N ARG A 329 -0.96 -4.00 -8.90
CA ARG A 329 -1.22 -5.32 -8.30
C ARG A 329 -2.04 -6.20 -9.23
N THR A 330 -3.17 -5.69 -9.71
CA THR A 330 -4.08 -6.44 -10.59
C THR A 330 -3.36 -6.87 -11.87
N ALA A 331 -2.72 -5.93 -12.57
CA ALA A 331 -2.01 -6.23 -13.81
C ALA A 331 -0.83 -7.19 -13.61
N ALA A 332 -0.08 -7.06 -12.50
CA ALA A 332 1.04 -7.96 -12.18
C ALA A 332 0.54 -9.38 -11.88
N LEU A 333 -0.52 -9.53 -11.07
CA LEU A 333 -1.09 -10.84 -10.74
C LEU A 333 -1.67 -11.54 -11.98
N ASP A 334 -2.36 -10.80 -12.84
CA ASP A 334 -2.89 -11.36 -14.10
C ASP A 334 -1.75 -11.91 -14.97
N TRP A 335 -0.67 -11.13 -15.13
CA TRP A 335 0.50 -11.56 -15.87
C TRP A 335 1.21 -12.76 -15.22
N LEU A 336 1.45 -12.74 -13.91
CA LEU A 336 2.11 -13.82 -13.17
C LEU A 336 1.32 -15.14 -13.21
N ARG A 337 0.02 -15.08 -13.46
CA ARG A 337 -0.89 -16.23 -13.57
C ARG A 337 -1.13 -16.69 -15.01
N GLY A 338 -0.34 -16.21 -15.96
CA GLY A 338 -0.35 -16.65 -17.36
C GLY A 338 -0.95 -15.65 -18.35
N GLY A 339 -1.22 -14.43 -17.94
CA GLY A 339 -1.63 -13.33 -18.81
C GLY A 339 -0.49 -12.79 -19.69
N ASP A 340 -0.82 -11.84 -20.56
CA ASP A 340 0.15 -11.24 -21.48
C ASP A 340 0.85 -10.02 -20.85
N ALA A 341 2.18 -10.02 -20.91
CA ALA A 341 3.01 -8.87 -20.49
C ALA A 341 2.66 -7.57 -21.22
N ALA A 342 2.10 -7.66 -22.44
CA ALA A 342 1.60 -6.49 -23.16
C ALA A 342 0.42 -5.81 -22.43
N CYS A 343 -0.45 -6.60 -21.77
CA CYS A 343 -1.56 -6.07 -20.97
C CYS A 343 -1.02 -5.34 -19.74
N PHE A 344 -0.06 -5.96 -19.00
CA PHE A 344 0.62 -5.30 -17.90
C PHE A 344 1.23 -3.96 -18.34
N ARG A 345 2.01 -3.97 -19.42
CA ARG A 345 2.60 -2.75 -19.97
C ARG A 345 1.53 -1.72 -20.31
N GLY A 346 0.46 -2.13 -20.98
CA GLY A 346 -0.63 -1.25 -21.39
C GLY A 346 -1.25 -0.53 -20.21
N THR A 347 -1.61 -1.26 -19.15
CA THR A 347 -2.16 -0.69 -17.92
C THR A 347 -1.18 0.29 -17.27
N MET A 348 0.09 -0.08 -17.15
CA MET A 348 1.08 0.79 -16.49
C MET A 348 1.46 2.02 -17.32
N GLU A 349 1.43 1.95 -18.65
CA GLU A 349 1.63 3.11 -19.51
C GLU A 349 0.46 4.10 -19.39
N VAL A 350 -0.79 3.61 -19.26
CA VAL A 350 -1.95 4.47 -18.98
C VAL A 350 -1.77 5.20 -17.64
N ILE A 351 -1.42 4.48 -16.57
CA ILE A 351 -1.16 5.10 -15.26
C ILE A 351 0.00 6.11 -15.35
N ARG A 352 1.09 5.78 -16.08
CA ARG A 352 2.23 6.68 -16.27
C ARG A 352 1.87 7.95 -17.03
N GLU A 353 0.98 7.86 -18.01
CA GLU A 353 0.45 9.01 -18.77
C GLU A 353 -0.46 9.88 -17.91
N HIS A 354 -1.30 9.25 -17.10
CA HIS A 354 -2.31 9.93 -16.30
C HIS A 354 -1.74 10.59 -15.04
N TYR A 355 -0.71 10.00 -14.41
CA TYR A 355 -0.17 10.50 -13.15
C TYR A 355 0.90 11.56 -13.39
N PRO A 356 0.93 12.64 -12.57
CA PRO A 356 2.13 13.46 -12.48
C PRO A 356 3.36 12.59 -12.20
N ARG A 357 4.50 12.93 -12.83
CA ARG A 357 5.73 12.15 -12.64
C ARG A 357 6.06 11.91 -11.17
N PRO A 358 6.03 12.89 -10.25
CA PRO A 358 6.29 12.64 -8.83
C PRO A 358 5.36 11.60 -8.23
N ALA A 359 4.07 11.63 -8.53
CA ALA A 359 3.08 10.67 -8.02
C ALA A 359 3.31 9.26 -8.57
N PHE A 360 3.63 9.11 -9.87
CA PHE A 360 3.96 7.81 -10.46
C PHE A 360 5.23 7.19 -9.84
N TYR A 361 6.26 8.01 -9.56
CA TYR A 361 7.51 7.57 -8.95
C TYR A 361 7.44 7.43 -7.42
N SER A 362 6.33 7.79 -6.81
CA SER A 362 6.03 7.59 -5.39
C SER A 362 4.74 6.79 -5.15
N ALA A 363 4.20 6.14 -6.18
CA ALA A 363 3.09 5.20 -6.00
C ALA A 363 3.52 4.03 -5.11
N LEU A 364 2.65 3.61 -4.19
CA LEU A 364 2.89 2.46 -3.33
C LEU A 364 2.54 1.18 -4.09
N ASN A 365 3.53 0.56 -4.73
CA ASN A 365 3.31 -0.68 -5.48
C ASN A 365 3.19 -1.87 -4.53
N ILE A 366 2.18 -2.68 -4.72
CA ILE A 366 1.82 -3.80 -3.85
C ILE A 366 1.58 -5.07 -4.66
N LEU A 367 1.90 -6.24 -4.09
CA LEU A 367 1.40 -7.54 -4.55
C LEU A 367 0.41 -8.13 -3.53
N GLY A 368 0.54 -7.80 -2.26
CA GLY A 368 -0.34 -8.18 -1.17
C GLY A 368 -0.47 -7.10 -0.12
N THR A 369 -1.57 -7.12 0.64
CA THR A 369 -1.84 -6.23 1.78
C THR A 369 -2.62 -6.99 2.85
N HIS A 370 -2.92 -6.33 3.97
CA HIS A 370 -3.78 -6.87 5.02
C HIS A 370 -5.24 -7.10 4.57
N ASP A 371 -5.67 -6.56 3.42
CA ASP A 371 -7.03 -6.72 2.85
C ASP A 371 -7.11 -7.78 1.76
N THR A 372 -5.98 -8.38 1.40
CA THR A 372 -5.93 -9.34 0.30
C THR A 372 -5.34 -10.67 0.75
N PRO A 373 -5.69 -11.81 0.11
CA PRO A 373 -5.00 -13.07 0.38
C PRO A 373 -3.48 -12.94 0.21
N ARG A 374 -2.73 -13.75 0.96
CA ARG A 374 -1.27 -13.82 0.87
C ARG A 374 -0.83 -14.12 -0.54
N ILE A 375 0.19 -13.40 -1.02
CA ILE A 375 0.68 -13.52 -2.39
C ILE A 375 1.12 -14.95 -2.74
N LEU A 376 1.82 -15.65 -1.82
CA LEU A 376 2.24 -17.02 -2.04
C LEU A 376 1.04 -17.95 -2.25
N THR A 377 -0.04 -17.78 -1.47
CA THR A 377 -1.28 -18.54 -1.62
C THR A 377 -1.93 -18.25 -2.97
N LEU A 378 -2.04 -16.97 -3.38
CA LEU A 378 -2.64 -16.59 -4.66
C LEU A 378 -1.92 -17.18 -5.88
N LEU A 379 -0.58 -17.29 -5.79
CA LEU A 379 0.26 -17.75 -6.91
C LEU A 379 0.43 -19.27 -6.96
N GLY A 380 0.22 -19.96 -5.82
CA GLY A 380 0.46 -21.40 -5.70
C GLY A 380 -0.79 -22.25 -5.57
N ALA A 381 -1.89 -21.70 -5.02
CA ALA A 381 -3.08 -22.49 -4.73
C ALA A 381 -3.79 -22.95 -6.00
N GLU A 382 -4.25 -24.20 -5.97
CA GLU A 382 -5.09 -24.87 -6.97
C GLU A 382 -6.24 -25.56 -6.23
N ASP A 383 -7.37 -25.73 -6.86
CA ASP A 383 -8.56 -26.38 -6.28
C ASP A 383 -8.97 -25.76 -4.92
N VAL A 384 -9.07 -24.44 -4.91
CA VAL A 384 -9.36 -23.65 -3.70
C VAL A 384 -10.76 -23.99 -3.19
N PRO A 385 -10.91 -24.36 -1.88
CA PRO A 385 -12.23 -24.65 -1.31
C PRO A 385 -13.17 -23.44 -1.34
N ASP A 386 -14.45 -23.68 -1.62
CA ASP A 386 -15.48 -22.64 -1.66
C ASP A 386 -15.83 -22.11 -0.25
N THR A 387 -15.66 -22.92 0.79
CA THR A 387 -16.02 -22.57 2.16
C THR A 387 -14.86 -21.90 2.90
N LYS A 388 -15.16 -20.95 3.80
CA LYS A 388 -14.16 -20.30 4.65
C LYS A 388 -13.44 -21.30 5.56
N ASP A 389 -14.16 -22.31 6.09
CA ASP A 389 -13.55 -23.40 6.87
C ASP A 389 -12.57 -24.23 6.03
N GLY A 390 -12.93 -24.54 4.79
CA GLY A 390 -12.03 -25.23 3.86
C GLY A 390 -10.77 -24.41 3.59
N ARG A 391 -10.91 -23.12 3.34
CA ARG A 391 -9.79 -22.19 3.16
C ARG A 391 -8.92 -22.04 4.41
N ALA A 392 -9.52 -22.04 5.59
CA ALA A 392 -8.78 -22.01 6.86
C ALA A 392 -7.92 -23.26 7.08
N ALA A 393 -8.40 -24.41 6.63
CA ALA A 393 -7.68 -25.68 6.71
C ALA A 393 -6.71 -25.92 5.54
N TYR A 394 -6.84 -25.16 4.44
CA TYR A 394 -6.02 -25.35 3.25
C TYR A 394 -4.54 -25.00 3.51
N ARG A 395 -3.67 -25.83 2.98
CA ARG A 395 -2.22 -25.58 2.93
C ARG A 395 -1.72 -25.97 1.56
N LEU A 396 -0.77 -25.21 1.04
CA LEU A 396 -0.11 -25.54 -0.21
C LEU A 396 0.63 -26.87 -0.11
N SER A 397 0.42 -27.76 -1.05
CA SER A 397 1.29 -28.93 -1.21
C SER A 397 2.72 -28.48 -1.57
N PRO A 398 3.74 -29.34 -1.37
CA PRO A 398 5.11 -28.97 -1.74
C PRO A 398 5.26 -28.52 -3.20
N ALA A 399 4.54 -29.14 -4.14
CA ALA A 399 4.56 -28.76 -5.55
C ALA A 399 3.90 -27.38 -5.78
N GLN A 400 2.73 -27.14 -5.17
CA GLN A 400 2.06 -25.85 -5.23
C GLN A 400 2.91 -24.72 -4.61
N ARG A 401 3.54 -25.00 -3.45
CA ARG A 401 4.43 -24.07 -2.80
C ARG A 401 5.64 -23.73 -3.68
N GLN A 402 6.28 -24.73 -4.29
CA GLN A 402 7.39 -24.51 -5.22
C GLN A 402 6.98 -23.66 -6.42
N LYS A 403 5.83 -23.96 -7.03
CA LYS A 403 5.24 -23.18 -8.13
C LYS A 403 4.94 -21.73 -7.70
N GLY A 404 4.29 -21.58 -6.55
CA GLY A 404 3.97 -20.27 -5.97
C GLY A 404 5.23 -19.44 -5.68
N GLN A 405 6.26 -20.04 -5.12
CA GLN A 405 7.54 -19.37 -4.83
C GLN A 405 8.29 -18.97 -6.11
N ALA A 406 8.27 -19.79 -7.17
CA ALA A 406 8.87 -19.42 -8.44
C ALA A 406 8.20 -18.17 -9.02
N ARG A 407 6.86 -18.13 -9.06
CA ARG A 407 6.08 -16.97 -9.50
C ARG A 407 6.28 -15.74 -8.59
N LEU A 408 6.32 -15.95 -7.27
CA LEU A 408 6.59 -14.90 -6.30
C LEU A 408 7.95 -14.24 -6.56
N ARG A 409 9.01 -15.02 -6.80
CA ARG A 409 10.34 -14.46 -7.14
C ARG A 409 10.30 -13.57 -8.38
N VAL A 410 9.57 -13.96 -9.42
CA VAL A 410 9.38 -13.14 -10.64
C VAL A 410 8.61 -11.86 -10.31
N GLY A 411 7.54 -11.97 -9.52
CA GLY A 411 6.73 -10.83 -9.08
C GLY A 411 7.52 -9.83 -8.24
N GLU A 412 8.35 -10.31 -7.32
CA GLU A 412 9.20 -9.47 -6.49
C GLU A 412 10.32 -8.78 -7.30
N MET A 413 10.93 -9.47 -8.26
CA MET A 413 11.86 -8.81 -9.19
C MET A 413 11.18 -7.68 -9.96
N LEU A 414 9.93 -7.89 -10.42
CA LEU A 414 9.14 -6.83 -11.04
C LEU A 414 8.89 -5.69 -10.05
N LEU A 415 8.38 -5.99 -8.87
CA LEU A 415 8.01 -5.03 -7.84
C LEU A 415 9.21 -4.14 -7.45
N TYR A 416 10.38 -4.73 -7.20
CA TYR A 416 11.58 -4.00 -6.78
C TYR A 416 12.23 -3.19 -7.91
N CYS A 417 12.04 -3.60 -9.16
CA CYS A 417 12.60 -2.90 -10.32
C CYS A 417 11.66 -1.85 -10.92
N PHE A 418 10.37 -1.87 -10.59
CA PHE A 418 9.38 -0.92 -11.10
C PHE A 418 9.52 0.46 -10.43
N PRO A 419 9.16 1.60 -11.12
CA PRO A 419 9.06 2.91 -10.48
C PRO A 419 8.05 2.93 -9.32
N GLY A 420 8.32 3.68 -8.27
CA GLY A 420 7.47 3.77 -7.08
C GLY A 420 8.11 3.12 -5.86
N SER A 421 7.37 2.96 -4.78
CA SER A 421 7.81 2.28 -3.56
C SER A 421 7.37 0.82 -3.58
N PRO A 422 8.29 -0.15 -3.73
CA PRO A 422 7.97 -1.57 -3.56
C PRO A 422 7.46 -1.82 -2.15
N THR A 423 6.37 -2.55 -2.00
CA THR A 423 5.79 -2.81 -0.68
C THR A 423 5.70 -4.29 -0.40
N VAL A 424 6.28 -4.70 0.72
CA VAL A 424 6.20 -6.06 1.26
C VAL A 424 5.22 -6.06 2.41
N TYR A 425 4.19 -6.89 2.34
CA TYR A 425 3.32 -7.16 3.48
C TYR A 425 4.01 -8.15 4.41
N TYR A 426 4.06 -7.85 5.72
CA TYR A 426 4.82 -8.64 6.70
C TYR A 426 4.59 -10.14 6.54
N GLY A 427 5.67 -10.91 6.47
CA GLY A 427 5.65 -12.36 6.37
C GLY A 427 5.57 -12.93 4.95
N ASP A 428 5.38 -12.11 3.91
CA ASP A 428 5.46 -12.60 2.53
C ASP A 428 6.89 -13.08 2.23
N GLU A 429 7.90 -12.39 2.76
CA GLU A 429 9.31 -12.80 2.69
C GLU A 429 9.64 -14.05 3.52
N ALA A 430 8.82 -14.36 4.51
CA ALA A 430 8.93 -15.58 5.32
C ALA A 430 8.20 -16.78 4.71
N GLY A 431 7.48 -16.56 3.60
CA GLY A 431 6.68 -17.58 2.93
C GLY A 431 5.38 -17.91 3.64
N MET A 432 4.75 -16.94 4.31
CA MET A 432 3.44 -17.12 4.93
C MET A 432 2.35 -17.37 3.90
N GLU A 433 1.41 -18.22 4.29
CA GLU A 433 0.20 -18.58 3.54
C GLU A 433 -1.05 -18.04 4.25
N GLY A 434 -2.12 -17.84 3.50
CA GLY A 434 -3.42 -17.44 4.03
C GLY A 434 -4.32 -16.87 2.94
N PHE A 435 -5.61 -17.19 3.05
CA PHE A 435 -6.65 -16.61 2.20
C PHE A 435 -7.10 -15.25 2.76
N GLU A 436 -8.29 -14.79 2.42
CA GLU A 436 -8.85 -13.52 2.86
C GLU A 436 -8.93 -13.39 4.38
N ASP A 437 -9.12 -12.19 4.85
CA ASP A 437 -9.29 -11.80 6.25
C ASP A 437 -10.21 -12.75 7.06
N PRO A 438 -9.76 -13.19 8.24
CA PRO A 438 -8.51 -12.89 8.95
C PRO A 438 -7.37 -13.89 8.67
N LEU A 439 -7.54 -14.81 7.70
CA LEU A 439 -6.58 -15.90 7.44
C LEU A 439 -5.25 -15.38 6.87
N ASN A 440 -5.24 -14.22 6.21
CA ASN A 440 -4.04 -13.52 5.76
C ASN A 440 -3.28 -12.80 6.88
N ARG A 441 -3.86 -12.73 8.10
CA ARG A 441 -3.35 -11.99 9.26
C ARG A 441 -2.79 -12.91 10.34
N GLY A 442 -2.19 -14.04 9.95
CA GLY A 442 -1.45 -14.92 10.86
C GLY A 442 -0.25 -14.22 11.51
N THR A 443 0.27 -14.77 12.60
CA THR A 443 1.45 -14.27 13.29
C THR A 443 2.72 -14.52 12.49
N TYR A 444 3.70 -13.60 12.60
CA TYR A 444 5.00 -13.76 11.95
C TYR A 444 5.74 -14.99 12.52
N PRO A 445 6.25 -15.90 11.68
CA PRO A 445 6.84 -17.19 12.12
C PRO A 445 8.31 -17.04 12.51
N TRP A 446 8.63 -16.21 13.51
CA TRP A 446 10.00 -15.96 13.95
C TRP A 446 10.76 -17.25 14.25
N GLY A 447 11.94 -17.40 13.59
CA GLY A 447 12.81 -18.57 13.70
C GLY A 447 12.40 -19.76 12.82
N ARG A 448 11.35 -19.62 12.02
CA ARG A 448 10.82 -20.65 11.10
C ARG A 448 10.57 -20.10 9.70
N GLU A 449 11.20 -18.97 9.38
CA GLU A 449 11.10 -18.31 8.08
C GLU A 449 11.65 -19.22 6.97
N ASP A 450 11.10 -19.13 5.79
CA ASP A 450 11.69 -19.71 4.59
C ASP A 450 13.02 -18.99 4.27
N GLN A 451 14.14 -19.60 4.65
CA GLN A 451 15.45 -18.95 4.62
C GLN A 451 15.93 -18.61 3.21
N GLU A 452 15.55 -19.42 2.20
CA GLU A 452 15.90 -19.14 0.79
C GLU A 452 15.11 -17.95 0.25
N LEU A 453 13.83 -17.90 0.55
CA LEU A 453 12.96 -16.80 0.17
C LEU A 453 13.40 -15.51 0.88
N LEU A 454 13.63 -15.56 2.18
CA LEU A 454 14.12 -14.43 2.97
C LEU A 454 15.46 -13.88 2.45
N ALA A 455 16.41 -14.77 2.11
CA ALA A 455 17.69 -14.36 1.54
C ALA A 455 17.49 -13.64 0.19
N PHE A 456 16.56 -14.12 -0.64
CA PHE A 456 16.23 -13.50 -1.91
C PHE A 456 15.65 -12.08 -1.74
N PHE A 457 14.70 -11.89 -0.82
CA PHE A 457 14.15 -10.56 -0.52
C PHE A 457 15.23 -9.60 0.00
N ARG A 458 16.15 -10.06 0.85
CA ARG A 458 17.30 -9.26 1.33
C ARG A 458 18.20 -8.81 0.18
N GLN A 459 18.52 -9.70 -0.75
CA GLN A 459 19.32 -9.36 -1.93
C GLN A 459 18.64 -8.30 -2.80
N LEU A 460 17.32 -8.43 -3.05
CA LEU A 460 16.56 -7.42 -3.78
C LEU A 460 16.52 -6.07 -3.05
N GLY A 461 16.30 -6.09 -1.74
CA GLY A 461 16.29 -4.87 -0.92
C GLY A 461 17.63 -4.15 -0.91
N GLN A 462 18.72 -4.89 -0.78
CA GLN A 462 20.07 -4.34 -0.89
C GLN A 462 20.32 -3.75 -2.28
N LEU A 463 20.00 -4.50 -3.34
CA LEU A 463 20.15 -4.04 -4.72
C LEU A 463 19.39 -2.72 -4.94
N ARG A 464 18.13 -2.60 -4.47
CA ARG A 464 17.35 -1.37 -4.59
C ARG A 464 18.00 -0.20 -3.87
N ARG A 465 18.56 -0.41 -2.69
CA ARG A 465 19.27 0.66 -1.93
C ARG A 465 20.56 1.11 -2.60
N GLU A 466 21.25 0.22 -3.30
CA GLU A 466 22.53 0.50 -3.95
C GLU A 466 22.38 1.11 -5.34
N ARG A 467 21.24 0.87 -6.02
CA ARG A 467 21.02 1.27 -7.40
C ARG A 467 20.11 2.49 -7.52
N LEU A 468 20.70 3.66 -7.80
CA LEU A 468 19.94 4.90 -8.02
C LEU A 468 19.01 4.80 -9.23
N SER A 469 19.40 4.03 -10.25
CA SER A 469 18.53 3.76 -11.41
C SER A 469 17.21 3.11 -11.01
N LEU A 470 17.18 2.23 -10.00
CA LEU A 470 15.94 1.63 -9.49
C LEU A 470 15.11 2.63 -8.68
N GLN A 471 15.74 3.57 -8.00
CA GLN A 471 15.07 4.58 -7.17
C GLN A 471 14.46 5.70 -8.02
N GLU A 472 15.25 6.32 -8.90
CA GLU A 472 14.93 7.58 -9.59
C GLU A 472 14.98 7.47 -11.12
N GLY A 473 15.52 6.38 -11.67
CA GLY A 473 15.77 6.22 -13.10
C GLY A 473 14.49 6.14 -13.95
N ASP A 474 14.61 6.56 -15.20
CA ASP A 474 13.52 6.46 -16.17
C ASP A 474 13.19 5.00 -16.52
N LEU A 475 11.91 4.74 -16.78
CA LEU A 475 11.39 3.44 -17.20
C LEU A 475 11.32 3.36 -18.72
N THR A 476 11.86 2.26 -19.28
CA THR A 476 11.68 1.88 -20.70
C THR A 476 11.35 0.40 -20.78
N TYR A 477 10.29 0.05 -21.50
CA TYR A 477 10.01 -1.34 -21.84
C TYR A 477 10.81 -1.75 -23.08
N LEU A 478 11.70 -2.75 -22.91
CA LEU A 478 12.50 -3.30 -24.01
C LEU A 478 11.79 -4.46 -24.71
N HIS A 479 10.95 -5.19 -23.96
CA HIS A 479 10.08 -6.25 -24.46
C HIS A 479 8.87 -6.41 -23.54
N ALA A 480 7.69 -6.64 -24.11
CA ALA A 480 6.48 -7.00 -23.37
C ALA A 480 5.55 -7.78 -24.29
N ARG A 481 5.57 -9.11 -24.20
CA ARG A 481 4.71 -10.00 -25.00
C ARG A 481 4.64 -11.39 -24.37
N GLY A 482 3.45 -11.96 -24.33
CA GLY A 482 3.20 -13.25 -23.71
C GLY A 482 3.70 -13.29 -22.27
N GLY A 483 4.41 -14.35 -21.88
CA GLY A 483 5.00 -14.45 -20.54
C GLY A 483 6.20 -13.54 -20.29
N VAL A 484 6.79 -12.89 -21.31
CA VAL A 484 8.07 -12.19 -21.19
C VAL A 484 7.90 -10.69 -21.06
N LEU A 485 8.47 -10.13 -19.99
CA LEU A 485 8.57 -8.71 -19.73
C LEU A 485 10.03 -8.32 -19.51
N VAL A 486 10.53 -7.36 -20.28
CA VAL A 486 11.86 -6.77 -20.06
C VAL A 486 11.74 -5.27 -19.91
N LEU A 487 12.12 -4.77 -18.76
CA LEU A 487 12.13 -3.34 -18.47
C LEU A 487 13.54 -2.86 -18.12
N ARG A 488 13.84 -1.64 -18.52
CA ARG A 488 15.07 -0.94 -18.19
C ARG A 488 14.77 0.26 -17.29
N ARG A 489 15.55 0.39 -16.25
CA ARG A 489 15.65 1.59 -15.43
C ARG A 489 17.00 2.25 -15.72
N GLN A 490 16.99 3.53 -16.00
CA GLN A 490 18.20 4.26 -16.34
C GLN A 490 18.24 5.63 -15.66
N LEU A 491 19.34 5.90 -14.96
CA LEU A 491 19.69 7.21 -14.43
C LEU A 491 21.09 7.58 -14.88
N ARG A 492 21.22 8.56 -15.77
CA ARG A 492 22.50 8.92 -16.42
C ARG A 492 23.14 7.66 -17.06
N ASP A 493 24.35 7.29 -16.64
CA ASP A 493 25.09 6.12 -17.14
C ASP A 493 24.79 4.83 -16.36
N GLU A 494 24.02 4.92 -15.27
CA GLU A 494 23.61 3.75 -14.52
C GLU A 494 22.37 3.11 -15.15
N ILE A 495 22.53 1.85 -15.54
CA ILE A 495 21.47 1.05 -16.15
C ILE A 495 21.22 -0.18 -15.29
N THR A 496 19.94 -0.50 -15.07
CA THR A 496 19.48 -1.76 -14.52
C THR A 496 18.36 -2.30 -15.41
N VAL A 497 18.45 -3.57 -15.81
CA VAL A 497 17.44 -4.23 -16.63
C VAL A 497 16.89 -5.44 -15.90
N ALA A 498 15.57 -5.50 -15.70
CA ALA A 498 14.89 -6.71 -15.26
C ALA A 498 14.35 -7.45 -16.50
N ALA A 499 14.82 -8.67 -16.73
CA ALA A 499 14.35 -9.57 -17.77
C ALA A 499 13.61 -10.74 -17.11
N LEU A 500 12.30 -10.81 -17.29
CA LEU A 500 11.39 -11.64 -16.52
C LEU A 500 10.55 -12.51 -17.45
N ASN A 501 10.36 -13.76 -17.07
CA ASN A 501 9.50 -14.73 -17.76
C ASN A 501 8.52 -15.37 -16.74
N ALA A 502 7.26 -15.00 -16.81
CA ALA A 502 6.18 -15.63 -16.04
C ALA A 502 5.55 -16.84 -16.76
N GLY A 503 5.94 -17.09 -18.02
CA GLY A 503 5.42 -18.20 -18.84
C GLY A 503 5.97 -19.55 -18.42
N GLU A 504 5.23 -20.61 -18.77
CA GLU A 504 5.58 -22.01 -18.49
C GLU A 504 6.61 -22.58 -19.49
N ASP A 505 6.98 -21.83 -20.52
CA ASP A 505 7.99 -22.20 -21.52
C ASP A 505 9.23 -21.33 -21.41
N ALA A 506 10.38 -21.87 -21.80
CA ALA A 506 11.59 -21.07 -21.94
C ALA A 506 11.47 -20.08 -23.10
N ALA A 507 11.96 -18.87 -22.91
CA ALA A 507 11.91 -17.81 -23.91
C ALA A 507 13.30 -17.26 -24.25
N GLU A 508 13.48 -16.85 -25.50
CA GLU A 508 14.66 -16.13 -25.93
C GLU A 508 14.32 -14.68 -26.27
N VAL A 509 15.11 -13.76 -25.78
CA VAL A 509 14.95 -12.34 -26.04
C VAL A 509 16.29 -11.70 -26.36
N ALA A 510 16.28 -10.75 -27.27
CA ALA A 510 17.47 -9.97 -27.62
C ALA A 510 17.18 -8.49 -27.36
N ILE A 511 17.99 -7.86 -26.52
CA ILE A 511 17.81 -6.48 -26.08
C ILE A 511 19.02 -5.62 -26.43
N PRO A 512 18.85 -4.30 -26.66
CA PRO A 512 19.97 -3.39 -26.78
C PRO A 512 20.72 -3.30 -25.46
N TRP A 513 22.05 -3.35 -25.48
CA TRP A 513 22.92 -3.22 -24.35
C TRP A 513 24.11 -2.31 -24.68
N PRO A 514 24.39 -1.25 -23.93
CA PRO A 514 25.35 -0.22 -24.33
C PRO A 514 26.82 -0.57 -24.02
N ARG A 515 27.08 -1.71 -23.40
CA ARG A 515 28.42 -2.17 -23.00
C ARG A 515 28.70 -3.54 -23.60
N GLU A 516 29.96 -3.96 -23.62
CA GLU A 516 30.33 -5.30 -24.10
C GLU A 516 29.94 -6.43 -23.13
N LEU A 517 29.79 -6.08 -21.86
CA LEU A 517 29.50 -7.03 -20.78
C LEU A 517 28.29 -6.57 -19.97
N ALA A 518 27.43 -7.50 -19.61
CA ALA A 518 26.39 -7.38 -18.58
C ALA A 518 26.68 -8.36 -17.45
N ARG A 519 26.34 -7.99 -16.22
CA ARG A 519 26.41 -8.86 -15.05
C ARG A 519 25.04 -9.03 -14.43
N GLU A 520 24.65 -10.26 -14.13
CA GLU A 520 23.47 -10.54 -13.33
C GLU A 520 23.73 -10.14 -11.87
N ALA A 521 22.81 -9.39 -11.27
CA ALA A 521 23.03 -8.71 -9.99
C ALA A 521 23.03 -9.67 -8.79
N LEU A 522 22.27 -10.77 -8.83
CA LEU A 522 22.08 -11.68 -7.71
C LEU A 522 23.04 -12.88 -7.76
N THR A 523 23.35 -13.39 -8.94
CA THR A 523 24.20 -14.57 -9.17
C THR A 523 25.62 -14.21 -9.61
N PHE A 524 25.83 -12.94 -10.01
CA PHE A 524 27.08 -12.42 -10.57
C PHE A 524 27.52 -13.06 -11.90
N GLN A 525 26.64 -13.82 -12.56
CA GLN A 525 26.90 -14.38 -13.89
C GLN A 525 27.14 -13.27 -14.90
N GLN A 526 28.11 -13.48 -15.79
CA GLN A 526 28.46 -12.53 -16.84
C GLN A 526 27.89 -12.95 -18.19
N PHE A 527 27.46 -11.96 -18.98
CA PHE A 527 26.91 -12.13 -20.31
C PHE A 527 27.60 -11.17 -21.26
N TYR A 528 28.01 -11.67 -22.43
CA TYR A 528 28.62 -10.86 -23.49
C TYR A 528 27.57 -10.30 -24.43
N ALA A 529 27.72 -9.04 -24.83
CA ALA A 529 26.80 -8.30 -25.69
C ALA A 529 27.52 -7.80 -26.96
N PRO A 530 27.98 -8.70 -27.86
CA PRO A 530 28.69 -8.31 -29.04
C PRO A 530 27.83 -7.43 -29.96
N GLY A 531 28.42 -6.34 -30.45
CA GLY A 531 27.72 -5.40 -31.30
C GLY A 531 26.56 -4.65 -30.63
N GLY A 532 26.61 -4.49 -29.31
CA GLY A 532 25.58 -3.74 -28.56
C GLY A 532 24.27 -4.50 -28.39
N LYS A 533 24.26 -5.80 -28.53
CA LYS A 533 23.07 -6.64 -28.45
C LYS A 533 23.27 -7.81 -27.50
N LEU A 534 22.49 -7.85 -26.46
CA LEU A 534 22.49 -8.91 -25.45
C LEU A 534 21.40 -9.94 -25.77
N ARG A 535 21.77 -11.21 -25.90
CA ARG A 535 20.87 -12.35 -26.10
C ARG A 535 20.71 -13.09 -24.80
N LEU A 536 19.46 -13.24 -24.34
CA LEU A 536 19.12 -13.89 -23.08
C LEU A 536 18.20 -15.08 -23.35
N ARG A 537 18.46 -16.18 -22.66
CA ARG A 537 17.54 -17.30 -22.54
C ARG A 537 16.97 -17.29 -21.12
N LEU A 538 15.66 -17.12 -21.03
CA LEU A 538 14.92 -17.08 -19.77
C LEU A 538 14.23 -18.44 -19.58
N PRO A 539 14.60 -19.22 -18.58
CA PRO A 539 13.87 -20.45 -18.23
C PRO A 539 12.40 -20.17 -17.93
N PRO A 540 11.53 -21.21 -17.88
CA PRO A 540 10.16 -21.05 -17.40
C PRO A 540 10.12 -20.43 -16.00
N VAL A 541 9.16 -19.57 -15.75
CA VAL A 541 8.89 -18.90 -14.46
C VAL A 541 10.18 -18.45 -13.76
N SER A 542 10.93 -17.59 -14.43
CA SER A 542 12.23 -17.13 -13.95
C SER A 542 12.48 -15.66 -14.30
N GLY A 543 13.53 -15.10 -13.71
CA GLY A 543 13.97 -13.74 -14.03
C GLY A 543 15.45 -13.54 -13.73
N MET A 544 15.99 -12.45 -14.26
CA MET A 544 17.33 -11.97 -13.96
C MET A 544 17.35 -10.43 -13.94
N ILE A 545 18.19 -9.87 -13.12
CA ILE A 545 18.41 -8.43 -13.03
C ILE A 545 19.84 -8.14 -13.49
N LEU A 546 19.98 -7.39 -14.57
CA LEU A 546 21.26 -7.09 -15.23
C LEU A 546 21.73 -5.66 -14.91
N ILE A 547 23.04 -5.54 -14.64
CA ILE A 547 23.71 -4.28 -14.30
C ILE A 547 24.98 -4.06 -15.13
#